data_e38802d15d2f5beaa32817ffd5729fdf
#
_entry.id   e38802d15d2f5beaa32817ffd5729fdf
#
_cell.length_a   1.000
_cell.length_b   1.000
_cell.length_c   1.000
_cell.angle_alpha   90.00
_cell.angle_beta   90.00
_cell.angle_gamma   90.00
#
_symmetry.space_group_name_H-M   'P 1'
#
loop_
_entity.id
_entity.type
_entity.pdbx_description
1 polymer ?
#
loop_
_entity_poly.entity_id
_entity_poly.type
_entity_poly.pdbx_seq_one_letter_code
_entity_poly.pdbx_strand_id
1 'polypeptide(L)'
;LLAHEVGTGKTLTMISAAFKMKELGLIHKPLFVVPSSLTAQFGQEIMRFYPTKKVFVTTEQDFEKSRRRLFVSRILTSDYDGIVIGHSQFEKVRVSQEREQAFISEKIDELDEIISYAKANDDKITFKQAQSMRRSLEANLETLLENKTGIDEFINFESLGIDMLFVDEAHGYKNVRPMTR
;
A
#
# COMPACT_ATOMS: atom_id res chain seq x y z
N LEU A 1 -4.09 -6.53 13.45
CA LEU A 1 -2.87 -5.96 14.03
C LEU A 1 -2.25 -6.97 15.01
N LEU A 2 -0.98 -7.34 14.78
CA LEU A 2 -0.20 -8.18 15.69
C LEU A 2 0.68 -7.27 16.57
N ALA A 3 0.25 -7.02 17.79
CA ALA A 3 0.97 -6.19 18.78
C ALA A 3 1.84 -7.08 19.70
N HIS A 4 2.78 -7.78 19.11
CA HIS A 4 3.69 -8.65 19.86
C HIS A 4 4.97 -7.91 20.26
N GLU A 5 5.58 -8.30 21.38
CA GLU A 5 6.89 -7.80 21.81
C GLU A 5 8.02 -8.23 20.85
N VAL A 6 9.16 -7.57 20.96
CA VAL A 6 10.36 -7.94 20.17
C VAL A 6 10.80 -9.37 20.51
N GLY A 7 11.17 -10.15 19.50
CA GLY A 7 11.64 -11.52 19.70
C GLY A 7 10.56 -12.61 19.83
N THR A 8 9.27 -12.27 19.77
CA THR A 8 8.16 -13.24 19.90
C THR A 8 7.79 -13.96 18.60
N GLY A 9 8.62 -13.88 17.57
CA GLY A 9 8.41 -14.60 16.30
C GLY A 9 7.42 -13.93 15.34
N LYS A 10 7.24 -12.61 15.39
CA LYS A 10 6.35 -11.85 14.47
C LYS A 10 6.57 -12.22 13.00
N THR A 11 7.83 -12.25 12.57
CA THR A 11 8.23 -12.61 11.20
C THR A 11 7.69 -13.97 10.81
N LEU A 12 7.94 -14.99 11.65
CA LEU A 12 7.44 -16.34 11.39
C LEU A 12 5.92 -16.40 11.39
N THR A 13 5.27 -15.67 12.28
CA THR A 13 3.79 -15.59 12.32
C THR A 13 3.24 -15.01 11.03
N MET A 14 3.82 -13.92 10.51
CA MET A 14 3.41 -13.30 9.24
C MET A 14 3.60 -14.26 8.07
N ILE A 15 4.77 -14.88 7.97
CA ILE A 15 5.10 -15.84 6.90
C ILE A 15 4.14 -17.03 6.94
N SER A 16 3.94 -17.63 8.13
CA SER A 16 3.06 -18.78 8.30
C SER A 16 1.60 -18.44 8.00
N ALA A 17 1.12 -17.28 8.44
CA ALA A 17 -0.24 -16.83 8.14
C ALA A 17 -0.45 -16.66 6.64
N ALA A 18 0.48 -15.99 5.95
CA ALA A 18 0.39 -15.76 4.51
C ALA A 18 0.32 -17.08 3.73
N PHE A 19 1.26 -18.00 3.98
CA PHE A 19 1.28 -19.27 3.25
C PHE A 19 0.11 -20.18 3.64
N LYS A 20 -0.34 -20.12 4.88
CA LYS A 20 -1.55 -20.88 5.27
C LYS A 20 -2.80 -20.32 4.60
N MET A 21 -2.95 -19.01 4.51
CA MET A 21 -4.05 -18.39 3.78
C MET A 21 -4.00 -18.75 2.28
N LYS A 22 -2.81 -18.79 1.68
CA LYS A 22 -2.62 -19.21 0.29
C LYS A 22 -2.99 -20.68 0.09
N GLU A 23 -2.59 -21.59 0.98
CA GLU A 23 -2.97 -23.01 0.94
C GLU A 23 -4.49 -23.20 1.04
N LEU A 24 -5.17 -22.36 1.81
CA LEU A 24 -6.62 -22.36 1.94
C LEU A 24 -7.35 -21.69 0.77
N GLY A 25 -6.62 -21.16 -0.22
CA GLY A 25 -7.18 -20.44 -1.37
C GLY A 25 -7.79 -19.07 -1.03
N LEU A 26 -7.49 -18.53 0.15
CA LEU A 26 -7.99 -17.22 0.59
C LEU A 26 -7.23 -16.07 -0.06
N ILE A 27 -5.96 -16.28 -0.41
CA ILE A 27 -5.10 -15.33 -1.10
C ILE A 27 -4.26 -16.06 -2.14
N HIS A 28 -3.78 -15.33 -3.15
CA HIS A 28 -2.96 -15.87 -4.22
C HIS A 28 -1.55 -15.27 -4.22
N LYS A 29 -1.42 -13.97 -4.04
CA LYS A 29 -0.16 -13.26 -4.17
C LYS A 29 0.09 -12.30 -2.99
N PRO A 30 0.57 -12.80 -1.85
CA PRO A 30 0.91 -11.98 -0.70
C PRO A 30 2.14 -11.12 -0.96
N LEU A 31 2.11 -9.86 -0.50
CA LEU A 31 3.23 -8.94 -0.47
C LEU A 31 3.66 -8.69 0.97
N PHE A 32 4.93 -8.96 1.27
CA PHE A 32 5.54 -8.64 2.54
C PHE A 32 6.31 -7.32 2.42
N VAL A 33 5.87 -6.31 3.15
CA VAL A 33 6.51 -4.99 3.24
C VAL A 33 7.31 -4.94 4.53
N VAL A 34 8.63 -4.84 4.40
CA VAL A 34 9.57 -4.95 5.53
C VAL A 34 10.56 -3.80 5.52
N PRO A 35 11.26 -3.50 6.62
CA PRO A 35 12.36 -2.54 6.59
C PRO A 35 13.35 -2.87 5.48
N SER A 36 13.76 -1.85 4.70
CA SER A 36 14.57 -2.06 3.48
C SER A 36 15.91 -2.77 3.74
N SER A 37 16.49 -2.59 4.92
CA SER A 37 17.70 -3.29 5.35
C SER A 37 17.50 -4.79 5.65
N LEU A 38 16.25 -5.21 5.87
CA LEU A 38 15.91 -6.58 6.28
C LEU A 38 15.31 -7.41 5.13
N THR A 39 15.13 -6.87 3.94
CA THR A 39 14.51 -7.57 2.80
C THR A 39 15.20 -8.89 2.47
N ALA A 40 16.53 -8.88 2.38
CA ALA A 40 17.31 -10.08 2.08
C ALA A 40 17.21 -11.12 3.20
N GLN A 41 17.31 -10.69 4.47
CA GLN A 41 17.16 -11.55 5.63
C GLN A 41 15.77 -12.17 5.68
N PHE A 42 14.74 -11.39 5.45
CA PHE A 42 13.34 -11.86 5.45
C PHE A 42 13.13 -12.94 4.37
N GLY A 43 13.68 -12.72 3.17
CA GLY A 43 13.68 -13.74 2.10
C GLY A 43 14.40 -15.02 2.49
N GLN A 44 15.55 -14.92 3.16
CA GLN A 44 16.29 -16.08 3.66
C GLN A 44 15.50 -16.84 4.74
N GLU A 45 14.83 -16.14 5.64
CA GLU A 45 13.98 -16.76 6.66
C GLU A 45 12.80 -17.50 6.01
N ILE A 46 12.17 -16.93 4.98
CA ILE A 46 11.14 -17.66 4.22
C ILE A 46 11.72 -18.95 3.65
N MET A 47 12.84 -18.89 2.95
CA MET A 47 13.47 -20.09 2.35
C MET A 47 13.88 -21.12 3.39
N ARG A 48 14.24 -20.68 4.59
CA ARG A 48 14.61 -21.59 5.70
C ARG A 48 13.40 -22.36 6.23
N PHE A 49 12.26 -21.68 6.41
CA PHE A 49 11.04 -22.30 6.98
C PHE A 49 10.17 -22.97 5.92
N TYR A 50 10.22 -22.47 4.70
CA TYR A 50 9.40 -22.92 3.57
C TYR A 50 10.25 -23.09 2.30
N PRO A 51 11.17 -24.06 2.26
CA PRO A 51 12.17 -24.20 1.17
C PRO A 51 11.56 -24.52 -0.20
N THR A 52 10.31 -24.96 -0.24
CA THR A 52 9.59 -25.28 -1.49
C THR A 52 8.87 -24.07 -2.09
N LYS A 53 8.75 -22.96 -1.34
CA LYS A 53 8.06 -21.76 -1.78
C LYS A 53 8.93 -20.88 -2.65
N LYS A 54 8.39 -20.42 -3.77
CA LYS A 54 9.05 -19.49 -4.68
C LYS A 54 8.77 -18.06 -4.26
N VAL A 55 9.75 -17.37 -3.71
CA VAL A 55 9.60 -16.00 -3.25
C VAL A 55 10.47 -15.06 -4.08
N PHE A 56 9.89 -13.94 -4.48
CA PHE A 56 10.61 -12.87 -5.14
C PHE A 56 11.00 -11.80 -4.12
N VAL A 57 12.31 -11.64 -3.91
CA VAL A 57 12.86 -10.58 -3.04
C VAL A 57 13.29 -9.43 -3.92
N THR A 58 12.66 -8.26 -3.77
CA THR A 58 12.97 -7.08 -4.57
C THR A 58 14.29 -6.45 -4.16
N THR A 59 14.95 -5.83 -5.13
CA THR A 59 16.16 -5.02 -4.95
C THR A 59 15.89 -3.58 -5.37
N GLU A 60 16.80 -2.66 -5.01
CA GLU A 60 16.68 -1.26 -5.44
C GLU A 60 16.70 -1.13 -6.97
N GLN A 61 17.47 -1.98 -7.64
CA GLN A 61 17.61 -1.98 -9.10
C GLN A 61 16.30 -2.30 -9.83
N ASP A 62 15.41 -3.09 -9.22
CA ASP A 62 14.11 -3.44 -9.81
C ASP A 62 13.21 -2.20 -9.98
N PHE A 63 13.46 -1.14 -9.19
CA PHE A 63 12.71 0.12 -9.22
C PHE A 63 13.36 1.21 -10.06
N GLU A 64 14.51 0.94 -10.69
CA GLU A 64 15.10 1.83 -11.68
C GLU A 64 14.20 1.99 -12.90
N LYS A 65 14.14 3.18 -13.49
CA LYS A 65 13.27 3.51 -14.62
C LYS A 65 13.40 2.51 -15.79
N SER A 66 14.62 2.06 -16.08
CA SER A 66 14.94 1.11 -17.15
C SER A 66 14.45 -0.32 -16.88
N ARG A 67 14.26 -0.70 -15.61
CA ARG A 67 13.94 -2.08 -15.20
C ARG A 67 12.50 -2.27 -14.72
N ARG A 68 11.74 -1.19 -14.55
CA ARG A 68 10.36 -1.23 -14.03
C ARG A 68 9.44 -2.14 -14.83
N ARG A 69 9.50 -2.07 -16.15
CA ARG A 69 8.68 -2.94 -17.03
C ARG A 69 9.02 -4.41 -16.81
N LEU A 70 10.31 -4.72 -16.71
CA LEU A 70 10.76 -6.09 -16.48
C LEU A 70 10.31 -6.58 -15.11
N PHE A 71 10.41 -5.73 -14.07
CA PHE A 71 9.93 -6.03 -12.73
C PHE A 71 8.45 -6.38 -12.71
N VAL A 72 7.59 -5.52 -13.29
CA VAL A 72 6.13 -5.77 -13.36
C VAL A 72 5.86 -7.03 -14.15
N SER A 73 6.50 -7.20 -15.33
CA SER A 73 6.35 -8.41 -16.15
C SER A 73 6.71 -9.67 -15.37
N ARG A 74 7.82 -9.67 -14.63
CA ARG A 74 8.23 -10.82 -13.80
C ARG A 74 7.20 -11.18 -12.74
N ILE A 75 6.64 -10.18 -12.06
CA ILE A 75 5.61 -10.41 -11.03
C ILE A 75 4.33 -10.95 -11.66
N LEU A 76 3.93 -10.45 -12.82
CA LEU A 76 2.71 -10.88 -13.48
C LEU A 76 2.80 -12.29 -14.09
N THR A 77 3.93 -12.58 -14.76
CA THR A 77 4.10 -13.82 -15.51
C THR A 77 4.63 -15.00 -14.70
N SER A 78 5.20 -14.73 -13.52
CA SER A 78 5.77 -15.77 -12.67
C SER A 78 4.81 -16.14 -11.55
N ASP A 79 4.73 -17.44 -11.29
CA ASP A 79 3.96 -17.98 -10.17
C ASP A 79 4.81 -17.94 -8.87
N TYR A 80 4.91 -16.74 -8.30
CA TYR A 80 5.52 -16.56 -6.99
C TYR A 80 4.53 -16.85 -5.88
N ASP A 81 5.01 -17.52 -4.84
CA ASP A 81 4.24 -17.76 -3.62
C ASP A 81 4.15 -16.54 -2.71
N GLY A 82 5.06 -15.58 -2.89
CA GLY A 82 5.08 -14.32 -2.19
C GLY A 82 6.13 -13.37 -2.74
N ILE A 83 5.98 -12.10 -2.43
CA ILE A 83 6.89 -11.03 -2.82
C ILE A 83 7.34 -10.32 -1.57
N VAL A 84 8.63 -10.02 -1.45
CA VAL A 84 9.22 -9.24 -0.35
C VAL A 84 9.71 -7.92 -0.91
N ILE A 85 9.27 -6.81 -0.32
CA ILE A 85 9.62 -5.45 -0.73
C ILE A 85 10.04 -4.63 0.48
N GLY A 86 11.03 -3.77 0.31
CA GLY A 86 11.43 -2.81 1.34
C GLY A 86 10.48 -1.61 1.40
N HIS A 87 10.34 -0.99 2.58
CA HIS A 87 9.51 0.20 2.77
C HIS A 87 9.81 1.30 1.75
N SER A 88 11.09 1.64 1.55
CA SER A 88 11.49 2.69 0.60
C SER A 88 11.18 2.37 -0.87
N GLN A 89 11.08 1.09 -1.22
CA GLN A 89 10.65 0.65 -2.54
C GLN A 89 9.12 0.63 -2.64
N PHE A 90 8.44 0.21 -1.57
CA PHE A 90 6.97 0.20 -1.52
C PHE A 90 6.38 1.61 -1.66
N GLU A 91 7.01 2.62 -1.09
CA GLU A 91 6.62 4.02 -1.25
C GLU A 91 6.69 4.53 -2.71
N LYS A 92 7.45 3.85 -3.58
CA LYS A 92 7.51 4.15 -5.02
C LYS A 92 6.41 3.47 -5.84
N VAL A 93 5.69 2.54 -5.24
CA VAL A 93 4.53 1.88 -5.85
C VAL A 93 3.34 2.81 -5.69
N ARG A 94 2.79 3.28 -6.79
CA ARG A 94 1.63 4.17 -6.79
C ARG A 94 0.34 3.37 -6.93
N VAL A 95 -0.73 3.94 -6.46
CA VAL A 95 -2.09 3.51 -6.81
C VAL A 95 -2.41 4.03 -8.20
N SER A 96 -3.25 3.35 -8.96
CA SER A 96 -3.70 3.85 -10.27
C SER A 96 -4.38 5.21 -10.15
N GLN A 97 -4.26 6.03 -11.20
CA GLN A 97 -4.83 7.38 -11.19
C GLN A 97 -6.35 7.34 -11.00
N GLU A 98 -7.01 6.36 -11.61
CA GLU A 98 -8.44 6.15 -11.48
C GLU A 98 -8.86 5.86 -10.03
N ARG A 99 -8.06 5.06 -9.34
CA ARG A 99 -8.32 4.72 -7.94
C ARG A 99 -8.05 5.88 -6.99
N GLU A 100 -6.99 6.64 -7.27
CA GLU A 100 -6.67 7.85 -6.51
C GLU A 100 -7.78 8.90 -6.69
N GLN A 101 -8.29 9.08 -7.90
CA GLN A 101 -9.43 9.95 -8.19
C GLN A 101 -10.68 9.50 -7.44
N ALA A 102 -11.01 8.20 -7.51
CA ALA A 102 -12.17 7.65 -6.82
C ALA A 102 -12.09 7.86 -5.31
N PHE A 103 -10.92 7.63 -4.72
CA PHE A 103 -10.68 7.85 -3.30
C PHE A 103 -10.83 9.33 -2.89
N ILE A 104 -10.28 10.25 -3.68
CA ILE A 104 -10.41 11.70 -3.41
C ILE A 104 -11.89 12.12 -3.52
N SER A 105 -12.61 11.63 -4.54
CA SER A 105 -14.03 11.92 -4.70
C SER A 105 -14.88 11.43 -3.52
N GLU A 106 -14.64 10.18 -3.08
CA GLU A 106 -15.31 9.63 -1.89
C GLU A 106 -15.07 10.50 -0.64
N LYS A 107 -13.82 10.98 -0.47
CA LYS A 107 -13.49 11.86 0.65
C LYS A 107 -14.12 13.25 0.57
N ILE A 108 -14.34 13.78 -0.63
CA ILE A 108 -15.08 15.02 -0.84
C ILE A 108 -16.55 14.83 -0.45
N ASP A 109 -17.18 13.72 -0.86
CA ASP A 109 -18.56 13.39 -0.52
C ASP A 109 -18.76 13.26 1.00
N GLU A 110 -17.83 12.55 1.71
CA GLU A 110 -17.84 12.46 3.18
C GLU A 110 -17.75 13.86 3.84
N LEU A 111 -16.92 14.76 3.28
CA LEU A 111 -16.79 16.12 3.81
C LEU A 111 -18.05 16.96 3.54
N ASP A 112 -18.75 16.75 2.45
CA ASP A 112 -20.01 17.43 2.15
C ASP A 112 -21.12 17.03 3.15
N GLU A 113 -21.16 15.78 3.58
CA GLU A 113 -22.03 15.32 4.66
C GLU A 113 -21.68 16.01 5.99
N ILE A 114 -20.38 16.07 6.34
CA ILE A 114 -19.90 16.73 7.56
C ILE A 114 -20.25 18.24 7.53
N ILE A 115 -20.04 18.91 6.40
CA ILE A 115 -20.38 20.33 6.20
C ILE A 115 -21.88 20.57 6.39
N SER A 116 -22.70 19.69 5.83
CA SER A 116 -24.17 19.77 5.95
C SER A 116 -24.62 19.60 7.41
N TYR A 117 -24.06 18.63 8.11
CA TYR A 117 -24.32 18.38 9.51
C TYR A 117 -23.87 19.55 10.41
N ALA A 118 -22.65 20.06 10.21
CA ALA A 118 -22.10 21.18 10.98
C ALA A 118 -22.94 22.47 10.76
N LYS A 119 -23.43 22.70 9.55
CA LYS A 119 -24.30 23.81 9.21
C LYS A 119 -25.66 23.70 9.92
N ALA A 120 -26.24 22.51 9.98
CA ALA A 120 -27.53 22.27 10.64
C ALA A 120 -27.41 22.44 12.18
N ASN A 121 -26.25 22.20 12.78
CA ASN A 121 -26.02 22.31 14.22
C ASN A 121 -25.30 23.62 14.64
N ASP A 122 -25.14 24.59 13.75
CA ASP A 122 -24.41 25.87 13.96
C ASP A 122 -22.95 25.68 14.48
N ASP A 123 -22.31 24.56 14.13
CA ASP A 123 -20.93 24.29 14.48
C ASP A 123 -19.97 24.95 13.48
N LYS A 124 -19.63 26.21 13.77
CA LYS A 124 -18.80 27.04 12.89
C LYS A 124 -17.36 26.57 12.79
N ILE A 125 -16.84 25.87 13.81
CA ILE A 125 -15.45 25.38 13.83
C ILE A 125 -15.33 24.19 12.88
N THR A 126 -16.15 23.16 13.08
CA THR A 126 -16.17 21.97 12.21
C THR A 126 -16.51 22.35 10.76
N PHE A 127 -17.45 23.25 10.54
CA PHE A 127 -17.79 23.77 9.21
C PHE A 127 -16.59 24.37 8.49
N LYS A 128 -15.83 25.29 9.14
CA LYS A 128 -14.65 25.93 8.53
C LYS A 128 -13.54 24.92 8.23
N GLN A 129 -13.29 23.99 9.14
CA GLN A 129 -12.26 22.95 8.97
C GLN A 129 -12.62 22.03 7.81
N ALA A 130 -13.83 21.49 7.78
CA ALA A 130 -14.27 20.61 6.71
C ALA A 130 -14.27 21.31 5.34
N GLN A 131 -14.70 22.58 5.28
CA GLN A 131 -14.68 23.37 4.05
C GLN A 131 -13.24 23.63 3.55
N SER A 132 -12.28 23.87 4.45
CA SER A 132 -10.87 24.03 4.09
C SER A 132 -10.28 22.73 3.54
N MET A 133 -10.57 21.59 4.19
CA MET A 133 -10.13 20.27 3.73
C MET A 133 -10.72 19.92 2.36
N ARG A 134 -12.02 20.18 2.16
CA ARG A 134 -12.71 19.97 0.88
C ARG A 134 -12.02 20.71 -0.25
N ARG A 135 -11.76 22.03 -0.08
CA ARG A 135 -11.05 22.84 -1.09
C ARG A 135 -9.64 22.28 -1.41
N SER A 136 -8.93 21.82 -0.39
CA SER A 136 -7.61 21.21 -0.61
C SER A 136 -7.70 19.91 -1.42
N LEU A 137 -8.71 19.07 -1.17
CA LEU A 137 -8.92 17.84 -1.94
C LEU A 137 -9.38 18.13 -3.37
N GLU A 138 -10.24 19.14 -3.59
CA GLU A 138 -10.65 19.58 -4.93
C GLU A 138 -9.46 20.06 -5.76
N ALA A 139 -8.57 20.88 -5.17
CA ALA A 139 -7.36 21.33 -5.85
C ALA A 139 -6.41 20.18 -6.19
N ASN A 140 -6.30 19.18 -5.28
CA ASN A 140 -5.53 17.96 -5.55
C ASN A 140 -6.14 17.15 -6.71
N LEU A 141 -7.46 17.01 -6.75
CA LEU A 141 -8.18 16.30 -7.80
C LEU A 141 -7.98 16.99 -9.17
N GLU A 142 -8.08 18.30 -9.19
CA GLU A 142 -7.84 19.10 -10.40
C GLU A 142 -6.41 18.92 -10.93
N THR A 143 -5.41 19.03 -10.04
CA THR A 143 -3.99 18.77 -10.37
C THR A 143 -3.78 17.36 -10.91
N LEU A 144 -4.44 16.37 -10.31
CA LEU A 144 -4.37 14.96 -10.75
C LEU A 144 -4.98 14.77 -12.15
N LEU A 145 -6.07 15.49 -12.47
CA LEU A 145 -6.73 15.46 -13.77
C LEU A 145 -5.91 16.17 -14.86
N GLU A 146 -5.23 17.26 -14.51
CA GLU A 146 -4.39 18.01 -15.44
C GLU A 146 -3.12 17.24 -15.83
N ASN A 147 -2.55 16.47 -14.90
CA ASN A 147 -1.34 15.68 -15.10
C ASN A 147 -1.56 14.40 -15.93
N LYS A 148 -2.61 14.32 -16.75
CA LYS A 148 -2.92 13.20 -17.65
C LYS A 148 -1.86 12.93 -18.74
N THR A 149 -0.86 13.78 -18.90
CA THR A 149 0.10 13.73 -20.00
C THR A 149 1.39 12.98 -19.74
N GLY A 150 1.55 12.42 -18.55
CA GLY A 150 2.68 11.56 -18.23
C GLY A 150 2.20 10.12 -18.03
N ILE A 151 2.03 9.34 -19.11
CA ILE A 151 2.11 7.88 -19.06
C ILE A 151 3.57 7.53 -18.74
N ASP A 152 4.08 8.10 -17.68
CA ASP A 152 5.32 7.65 -17.09
C ASP A 152 4.98 6.35 -16.37
N GLU A 153 5.61 5.31 -16.79
CA GLU A 153 5.51 3.91 -16.41
C GLU A 153 5.71 3.70 -14.91
N PHE A 154 4.79 4.27 -14.12
CA PHE A 154 4.77 4.00 -12.70
C PHE A 154 4.32 2.56 -12.48
N ILE A 155 4.98 1.90 -11.55
CA ILE A 155 4.50 0.62 -11.05
C ILE A 155 3.22 0.94 -10.27
N ASN A 156 2.07 0.57 -10.82
CA ASN A 156 0.80 0.69 -10.12
C ASN A 156 0.57 -0.57 -9.30
N PHE A 157 0.07 -0.38 -8.08
CA PHE A 157 -0.21 -1.48 -7.16
C PHE A 157 -1.14 -2.53 -7.79
N GLU A 158 -2.16 -2.07 -8.52
CA GLU A 158 -3.13 -2.92 -9.22
C GLU A 158 -2.47 -3.79 -10.29
N SER A 159 -1.45 -3.27 -10.97
CA SER A 159 -0.73 -4.01 -12.00
C SER A 159 0.15 -5.14 -11.44
N LEU A 160 0.40 -5.18 -10.14
CA LEU A 160 1.17 -6.25 -9.51
C LEU A 160 0.32 -7.49 -9.20
N GLY A 161 -1.02 -7.36 -9.22
CA GLY A 161 -1.94 -8.46 -8.92
C GLY A 161 -1.82 -8.98 -7.49
N ILE A 162 -1.44 -8.11 -6.57
CA ILE A 162 -1.31 -8.42 -5.13
C ILE A 162 -2.68 -8.36 -4.49
N ASP A 163 -3.01 -9.36 -3.69
CA ASP A 163 -4.31 -9.49 -3.02
C ASP A 163 -4.23 -9.43 -1.50
N MET A 164 -3.03 -9.48 -0.92
CA MET A 164 -2.85 -9.33 0.53
C MET A 164 -1.52 -8.64 0.87
N LEU A 165 -1.58 -7.71 1.83
CA LEU A 165 -0.41 -7.03 2.39
C LEU A 165 -0.10 -7.52 3.80
N PHE A 166 1.16 -7.84 4.04
CA PHE A 166 1.73 -8.07 5.35
C PHE A 166 2.81 -7.03 5.60
N VAL A 167 2.59 -6.13 6.55
CA VAL A 167 3.49 -5.00 6.80
C VAL A 167 4.18 -5.19 8.14
N ASP A 168 5.49 -5.35 8.13
CA ASP A 168 6.32 -5.32 9.32
C ASP A 168 6.67 -3.86 9.67
N GLU A 169 6.82 -3.57 10.96
CA GLU A 169 7.09 -2.22 11.47
C GLU A 169 6.09 -1.16 10.91
N ALA A 170 4.81 -1.50 10.91
CA ALA A 170 3.73 -0.67 10.35
C ALA A 170 3.62 0.73 10.99
N HIS A 171 4.34 1.00 12.08
CA HIS A 171 4.40 2.32 12.70
C HIS A 171 4.96 3.41 11.76
N GLY A 172 5.71 3.04 10.72
CA GLY A 172 6.14 3.96 9.66
C GLY A 172 4.96 4.59 8.89
N TYR A 173 3.80 3.92 8.87
CA TYR A 173 2.59 4.37 8.16
C TYR A 173 1.53 4.99 9.07
N LYS A 174 1.85 5.30 10.34
CA LYS A 174 0.92 5.88 11.32
C LYS A 174 0.40 7.29 10.98
N ASN A 175 1.06 7.98 10.05
CA ASN A 175 0.71 9.34 9.64
C ASN A 175 -0.30 9.40 8.49
N VAL A 176 -1.09 8.36 8.29
CA VAL A 176 -2.35 8.50 7.54
C VAL A 176 -3.14 9.56 8.30
N ARG A 177 -3.33 10.73 7.68
CA ARG A 177 -4.03 11.86 8.31
C ARG A 177 -5.38 11.37 8.80
N PRO A 178 -5.58 11.16 10.11
CA PRO A 178 -6.91 10.84 10.60
C PRO A 178 -7.76 12.08 10.34
N MET A 179 -8.95 11.90 9.80
CA MET A 179 -9.96 12.92 9.95
C MET A 179 -10.33 12.95 11.44
N THR A 180 -9.58 13.76 12.19
CA THR A 180 -9.86 13.94 13.62
C THR A 180 -11.20 14.64 13.77
N ARG A 181 -12.03 14.07 14.63
CA ARG A 181 -13.25 14.65 15.14
C ARG A 181 -12.98 15.99 15.82
#